data_389c3bfe25b68fc9849b363082be8ea1
#
_entry.id   389c3bfe25b68fc9849b363082be8ea1
#
_cell.length_a   1.000
_cell.length_b   1.000
_cell.length_c   1.000
_cell.angle_alpha   90.00
_cell.angle_beta   90.00
_cell.angle_gamma   90.00
#
_symmetry.space_group_name_H-M   'P 1'
#
loop_
_entity.id
_entity.type
_entity.pdbx_description
1 polymer ?
#
loop_
_entity_poly.entity_id
_entity_poly.type
_entity_poly.pdbx_seq_one_letter_code
_entity_poly.pdbx_strand_id
1 'polypeptide(L)'
;ELQQGTWVQTKKGGDHLSFIYHDAQQKKCVITLKASAEATEIHHSVFDDEDWEWTGSQEIVTRYENRFMLPKQIDITATREGKNMGTVSVTSQVKTGKEVDLSKDEVDVTSVVTIGAFKAEVKKAVYKAGKTAEAKVVFSKNGEELITLEGNGNGNITPSGEKSEFGQINITMNILGKAKIVCKILDGTLFYNNLDKADSNYNNESTFKLFIENANKQMDAKLYLDGASSPAAKIYLAPYLDEEYGNYKYWDYEYWLEFTDGSKYSYEDYFDEQNFKTVSDKIQSLIDDFKNLFDFDEVDDEVHPVIPKK
;
A
#
# COMPACT_ATOMS: atom_id res chain seq x y z
N GLU A 1 5.81 -30.75 0.56
CA GLU A 1 5.73 -31.05 -0.87
C GLU A 1 4.28 -31.14 -1.31
N LEU A 2 3.95 -30.61 -2.48
CA LEU A 2 2.61 -30.71 -3.03
C LEU A 2 2.45 -32.06 -3.73
N GLN A 3 1.50 -32.88 -3.25
CA GLN A 3 1.20 -34.19 -3.79
C GLN A 3 -0.30 -34.32 -4.02
N GLN A 4 -0.72 -34.58 -5.25
CA GLN A 4 -2.14 -34.71 -5.64
C GLN A 4 -3.04 -33.57 -5.13
N GLY A 5 -2.56 -32.33 -5.22
CA GLY A 5 -3.30 -31.16 -4.76
C GLY A 5 -3.26 -30.91 -3.25
N THR A 6 -2.54 -31.74 -2.47
CA THR A 6 -2.43 -31.59 -1.00
C THR A 6 -1.00 -31.36 -0.59
N TRP A 7 -0.76 -30.44 0.35
CA TRP A 7 0.54 -30.23 0.94
C TRP A 7 0.86 -31.34 1.96
N VAL A 8 1.93 -32.09 1.72
CA VAL A 8 2.41 -33.16 2.60
C VAL A 8 3.74 -32.76 3.21
N GLN A 9 3.87 -32.90 4.52
CA GLN A 9 5.13 -32.70 5.21
C GLN A 9 6.06 -33.89 4.98
N THR A 10 7.09 -33.73 4.13
CA THR A 10 8.06 -34.80 3.81
C THR A 10 9.30 -34.78 4.69
N LYS A 11 9.59 -33.66 5.36
CA LYS A 11 10.70 -33.48 6.28
C LYS A 11 10.31 -32.65 7.49
N LYS A 12 10.73 -33.01 8.67
CA LYS A 12 10.48 -32.28 9.90
C LYS A 12 11.80 -31.77 10.49
N GLY A 13 11.78 -30.50 10.93
CA GLY A 13 12.95 -29.82 11.51
C GLY A 13 13.87 -29.22 10.43
N GLY A 14 14.70 -28.28 10.81
CA GLY A 14 15.57 -27.49 9.95
C GLY A 14 15.52 -26.00 10.34
N ASP A 15 16.33 -25.19 9.66
CA ASP A 15 16.43 -23.73 9.87
C ASP A 15 15.60 -22.94 8.85
N HIS A 16 14.80 -23.61 8.03
CA HIS A 16 13.96 -23.02 7.00
C HIS A 16 12.73 -23.86 6.69
N LEU A 17 11.72 -23.24 6.10
CA LEU A 17 10.55 -23.89 5.55
C LEU A 17 10.68 -23.94 4.03
N SER A 18 10.45 -25.09 3.42
CA SER A 18 10.48 -25.25 1.97
C SER A 18 9.16 -25.80 1.45
N PHE A 19 8.62 -25.15 0.43
CA PHE A 19 7.48 -25.61 -0.36
C PHE A 19 8.01 -26.15 -1.68
N ILE A 20 7.75 -27.41 -1.98
CA ILE A 20 8.22 -28.08 -3.21
C ILE A 20 7.00 -28.52 -4.01
N TYR A 21 6.95 -28.11 -5.27
CA TYR A 21 5.87 -28.45 -6.20
C TYR A 21 6.41 -28.57 -7.62
N HIS A 22 5.59 -29.09 -8.53
CA HIS A 22 5.86 -29.09 -9.96
C HIS A 22 4.88 -28.15 -10.66
N ASP A 23 5.38 -27.32 -11.55
CA ASP A 23 4.55 -26.41 -12.35
C ASP A 23 3.78 -27.16 -13.46
N ALA A 24 3.01 -26.43 -14.27
CA ALA A 24 2.24 -26.99 -15.38
C ALA A 24 3.10 -27.73 -16.42
N GLN A 25 4.37 -27.34 -16.57
CA GLN A 25 5.34 -28.01 -17.44
C GLN A 25 6.12 -29.13 -16.72
N GLN A 26 5.65 -29.58 -15.55
CA GLN A 26 6.28 -30.63 -14.72
C GLN A 26 7.70 -30.29 -14.25
N LYS A 27 8.07 -29.01 -14.21
CA LYS A 27 9.35 -28.56 -13.69
C LYS A 27 9.30 -28.36 -12.19
N LYS A 28 10.33 -28.82 -11.49
CA LYS A 28 10.42 -28.70 -10.05
C LYS A 28 10.62 -27.25 -9.62
N CYS A 29 9.70 -26.75 -8.81
CA CYS A 29 9.75 -25.45 -8.17
C CYS A 29 9.97 -25.60 -6.66
N VAL A 30 10.78 -24.73 -6.09
CA VAL A 30 11.05 -24.71 -4.65
C VAL A 30 10.98 -23.26 -4.16
N ILE A 31 10.12 -23.02 -3.17
CA ILE A 31 10.08 -21.77 -2.42
C ILE A 31 10.65 -22.07 -1.04
N THR A 32 11.74 -21.40 -0.67
CA THR A 32 12.40 -21.53 0.63
C THR A 32 12.21 -20.25 1.42
N LEU A 33 11.67 -20.36 2.63
CA LEU A 33 11.51 -19.28 3.59
C LEU A 33 12.44 -19.53 4.78
N LYS A 34 13.29 -18.56 5.09
CA LYS A 34 14.17 -18.54 6.23
C LYS A 34 13.88 -17.30 7.08
N ALA A 35 13.69 -17.49 8.37
CA ALA A 35 13.51 -16.41 9.33
C ALA A 35 14.65 -16.42 10.35
N SER A 36 15.04 -15.24 10.84
CA SER A 36 16.02 -15.15 11.94
C SER A 36 15.46 -15.77 13.23
N ALA A 37 16.35 -16.31 14.06
CA ALA A 37 15.98 -16.74 15.41
C ALA A 37 15.68 -15.54 16.33
N GLU A 38 16.24 -14.36 16.03
CA GLU A 38 15.90 -13.12 16.71
C GLU A 38 14.57 -12.61 16.19
N ALA A 39 13.63 -12.33 17.10
CA ALA A 39 12.31 -11.82 16.79
C ALA A 39 11.85 -10.86 17.90
N THR A 40 10.95 -9.95 17.55
CA THR A 40 10.23 -9.11 18.52
C THR A 40 8.85 -9.70 18.73
N GLU A 41 8.46 -9.92 19.98
CA GLU A 41 7.09 -10.28 20.32
C GLU A 41 6.20 -9.03 20.20
N ILE A 42 5.16 -9.14 19.41
CA ILE A 42 4.13 -8.10 19.24
C ILE A 42 2.88 -8.61 19.96
N HIS A 43 2.38 -7.82 20.87
CA HIS A 43 1.16 -8.10 21.60
C HIS A 43 0.16 -6.97 21.39
N HIS A 44 -1.04 -7.30 20.93
CA HIS A 44 -2.11 -6.36 20.69
C HIS A 44 -3.39 -6.87 21.35
N SER A 45 -3.83 -6.15 22.38
CA SER A 45 -5.00 -6.51 23.20
C SER A 45 -6.30 -5.88 22.70
N VAL A 46 -6.29 -5.17 21.56
CA VAL A 46 -7.52 -4.73 20.92
C VAL A 46 -8.20 -5.95 20.32
N PHE A 47 -9.36 -6.25 20.85
CA PHE A 47 -10.13 -7.43 20.49
C PHE A 47 -10.83 -7.18 19.16
N ASP A 48 -10.26 -7.69 18.07
CA ASP A 48 -10.90 -7.68 16.75
C ASP A 48 -11.95 -8.81 16.63
N ASP A 49 -11.91 -9.81 17.55
CA ASP A 49 -12.82 -10.95 17.56
C ASP A 49 -13.34 -11.23 18.97
N GLU A 50 -14.63 -11.05 19.15
CA GLU A 50 -15.38 -11.49 20.32
C GLU A 50 -16.34 -12.61 19.88
N ASP A 51 -16.15 -13.84 20.39
CA ASP A 51 -17.14 -14.90 20.27
C ASP A 51 -18.18 -14.77 21.38
N TRP A 52 -19.45 -14.75 20.97
CA TRP A 52 -20.59 -14.62 21.84
C TRP A 52 -21.34 -15.95 21.93
N GLU A 53 -21.39 -16.54 23.09
CA GLU A 53 -22.14 -17.78 23.33
C GLU A 53 -23.23 -17.52 24.39
N TRP A 54 -24.46 -17.87 24.07
CA TRP A 54 -25.57 -17.83 25.01
C TRP A 54 -25.81 -19.23 25.62
N THR A 55 -25.58 -19.37 26.92
CA THR A 55 -25.73 -20.67 27.63
C THR A 55 -27.16 -20.97 28.07
N GLY A 56 -28.15 -20.14 27.71
CA GLY A 56 -29.55 -20.20 28.16
C GLY A 56 -29.80 -19.43 29.47
N SER A 57 -28.75 -19.04 30.17
CA SER A 57 -28.87 -18.27 31.45
C SER A 57 -27.92 -17.08 31.52
N GLN A 58 -26.83 -17.10 30.77
CA GLN A 58 -25.85 -16.02 30.75
C GLN A 58 -25.14 -15.96 29.40
N GLU A 59 -24.68 -14.80 29.06
CA GLU A 59 -23.80 -14.54 27.92
C GLU A 59 -22.34 -14.80 28.30
N ILE A 60 -21.65 -15.57 27.47
CA ILE A 60 -20.21 -15.79 27.59
C ILE A 60 -19.54 -15.04 26.43
N VAL A 61 -18.64 -14.11 26.77
CA VAL A 61 -17.82 -13.37 25.81
C VAL A 61 -16.41 -13.90 25.88
N THR A 62 -15.94 -14.53 24.81
CA THR A 62 -14.55 -14.96 24.67
C THR A 62 -13.78 -13.92 23.88
N ARG A 63 -12.74 -13.34 24.49
CA ARG A 63 -11.88 -12.33 23.88
C ARG A 63 -10.55 -12.95 23.50
N TYR A 64 -10.10 -12.69 22.26
CA TYR A 64 -8.84 -13.21 21.74
C TYR A 64 -7.77 -12.14 21.80
N GLU A 65 -6.61 -12.48 22.34
CA GLU A 65 -5.41 -11.65 22.30
C GLU A 65 -4.55 -12.07 21.10
N ASN A 66 -4.17 -11.11 20.27
CA ASN A 66 -3.25 -11.36 19.16
C ASN A 66 -1.79 -11.24 19.65
N ARG A 67 -1.07 -12.36 19.65
CA ARG A 67 0.38 -12.42 19.93
C ARG A 67 1.09 -13.05 18.75
N PHE A 68 2.10 -12.40 18.24
CA PHE A 68 2.94 -12.98 17.19
C PHE A 68 4.39 -12.56 17.34
N MET A 69 5.29 -13.41 16.84
CA MET A 69 6.71 -13.15 16.82
C MET A 69 7.07 -12.60 15.44
N LEU A 70 7.57 -11.37 15.38
CA LEU A 70 8.07 -10.75 14.17
C LEU A 70 9.59 -10.97 14.07
N PRO A 71 10.07 -11.84 13.16
CA PRO A 71 11.49 -12.03 12.95
C PRO A 71 12.18 -10.75 12.49
N LYS A 72 13.41 -10.50 12.93
CA LYS A 72 14.19 -9.34 12.48
C LYS A 72 14.62 -9.46 11.02
N GLN A 73 14.75 -10.67 10.52
CA GLN A 73 15.11 -10.95 9.13
C GLN A 73 14.23 -12.07 8.58
N ILE A 74 13.68 -11.88 7.40
CA ILE A 74 12.97 -12.89 6.62
C ILE A 74 13.56 -12.90 5.22
N ASP A 75 14.03 -14.06 4.76
CA ASP A 75 14.51 -14.27 3.40
C ASP A 75 13.68 -15.35 2.72
N ILE A 76 13.21 -15.06 1.50
CA ILE A 76 12.49 -16.00 0.65
C ILE A 76 13.25 -16.11 -0.66
N THR A 77 13.43 -17.35 -1.14
CA THR A 77 14.01 -17.63 -2.44
C THR A 77 13.08 -18.57 -3.21
N ALA A 78 12.76 -18.21 -4.42
CA ALA A 78 12.01 -19.05 -5.35
C ALA A 78 12.94 -19.56 -6.46
N THR A 79 12.95 -20.88 -6.69
CA THR A 79 13.76 -21.50 -7.76
C THR A 79 12.89 -22.39 -8.62
N ARG A 80 13.24 -22.51 -9.91
CA ARG A 80 12.68 -23.44 -10.88
C ARG A 80 13.82 -24.22 -11.50
N GLU A 81 13.81 -25.56 -11.40
CA GLU A 81 14.93 -26.41 -11.87
C GLU A 81 16.30 -25.96 -11.30
N GLY A 82 16.31 -25.45 -10.06
CA GLY A 82 17.50 -24.92 -9.39
C GLY A 82 17.93 -23.51 -9.85
N LYS A 83 17.29 -22.92 -10.85
CA LYS A 83 17.55 -21.53 -11.28
C LYS A 83 16.75 -20.57 -10.39
N ASN A 84 17.39 -19.50 -9.95
CA ASN A 84 16.71 -18.45 -9.19
C ASN A 84 15.67 -17.73 -10.06
N MET A 85 14.43 -17.70 -9.61
CA MET A 85 13.31 -16.98 -10.22
C MET A 85 13.01 -15.67 -9.49
N GLY A 86 13.28 -15.62 -8.19
CA GLY A 86 13.05 -14.43 -7.40
C GLY A 86 13.50 -14.59 -5.95
N THR A 87 13.67 -13.45 -5.31
CA THR A 87 14.04 -13.36 -3.90
C THR A 87 13.22 -12.28 -3.21
N VAL A 88 12.93 -12.48 -1.93
CA VAL A 88 12.41 -11.46 -1.02
C VAL A 88 13.32 -11.42 0.18
N SER A 89 13.72 -10.23 0.60
CA SER A 89 14.44 -10.02 1.85
C SER A 89 13.74 -8.89 2.61
N VAL A 90 13.40 -9.13 3.87
CA VAL A 90 12.77 -8.15 4.75
C VAL A 90 13.60 -8.05 6.01
N THR A 91 13.96 -6.84 6.38
CA THR A 91 14.59 -6.54 7.68
C THR A 91 13.65 -5.67 8.48
N SER A 92 13.39 -6.04 9.72
CA SER A 92 12.51 -5.29 10.62
C SER A 92 13.18 -5.07 11.98
N GLN A 93 13.05 -3.84 12.49
CA GLN A 93 13.40 -3.47 13.85
C GLN A 93 12.18 -2.80 14.47
N VAL A 94 11.60 -3.44 15.45
CA VAL A 94 10.44 -2.94 16.17
C VAL A 94 10.80 -2.81 17.64
N LYS A 95 10.55 -1.64 18.20
CA LYS A 95 10.61 -1.38 19.64
C LYS A 95 9.20 -1.16 20.12
N THR A 96 8.70 -2.07 20.90
CA THR A 96 7.36 -2.00 21.51
C THR A 96 7.45 -2.39 22.98
N GLY A 97 6.45 -1.98 23.76
CA GLY A 97 6.28 -2.40 25.15
C GLY A 97 5.63 -3.76 25.27
N LYS A 98 4.96 -4.00 26.41
CA LYS A 98 4.11 -5.20 26.58
C LYS A 98 2.93 -5.22 25.62
N GLU A 99 2.37 -4.04 25.34
CA GLU A 99 1.25 -3.81 24.45
C GLU A 99 1.67 -2.83 23.38
N VAL A 100 1.08 -2.92 22.20
CA VAL A 100 1.24 -1.92 21.15
C VAL A 100 0.75 -0.57 21.64
N ASP A 101 1.61 0.43 21.57
CA ASP A 101 1.35 1.81 21.94
C ASP A 101 1.90 2.73 20.85
N LEU A 102 1.04 3.14 19.92
CA LEU A 102 1.45 3.94 18.76
C LEU A 102 2.10 5.27 19.16
N SER A 103 1.87 5.76 20.38
CA SER A 103 2.51 6.99 20.89
C SER A 103 3.98 6.80 21.31
N LYS A 104 4.44 5.55 21.47
CA LYS A 104 5.78 5.19 21.98
C LYS A 104 6.54 4.23 21.11
N ASP A 105 5.83 3.39 20.35
CA ASP A 105 6.45 2.36 19.54
C ASP A 105 7.27 2.95 18.40
N GLU A 106 8.35 2.25 18.07
CA GLU A 106 9.19 2.60 16.92
C GLU A 106 9.28 1.42 15.96
N VAL A 107 9.20 1.71 14.68
CA VAL A 107 9.29 0.72 13.60
C VAL A 107 10.31 1.21 12.59
N ASP A 108 11.20 0.32 12.16
CA ASP A 108 12.11 0.54 11.02
C ASP A 108 12.11 -0.74 10.18
N VAL A 109 11.61 -0.63 8.93
CA VAL A 109 11.48 -1.75 8.01
C VAL A 109 12.11 -1.39 6.68
N THR A 110 12.90 -2.32 6.15
CA THR A 110 13.35 -2.31 4.75
C THR A 110 12.99 -3.63 4.09
N SER A 111 12.74 -3.61 2.80
CA SER A 111 12.52 -4.83 2.04
C SER A 111 13.01 -4.71 0.61
N VAL A 112 13.40 -5.85 0.04
CA VAL A 112 13.79 -5.97 -1.35
C VAL A 112 13.10 -7.20 -1.93
N VAL A 113 12.37 -7.01 -3.01
CA VAL A 113 11.80 -8.08 -3.83
C VAL A 113 12.46 -8.02 -5.19
N THR A 114 13.02 -9.11 -5.66
CA THR A 114 13.62 -9.22 -7.00
C THR A 114 12.98 -10.38 -7.74
N ILE A 115 12.47 -10.14 -8.94
CA ILE A 115 11.87 -11.15 -9.82
C ILE A 115 12.36 -10.87 -11.24
N GLY A 116 13.24 -11.75 -11.74
CA GLY A 116 13.88 -11.53 -13.05
C GLY A 116 14.64 -10.19 -13.07
N ALA A 117 14.28 -9.33 -14.01
CA ALA A 117 14.85 -7.98 -14.16
C ALA A 117 14.20 -6.92 -13.25
N PHE A 118 13.08 -7.25 -12.61
CA PHE A 118 12.31 -6.32 -11.80
C PHE A 118 12.75 -6.34 -10.34
N LYS A 119 12.73 -5.18 -9.72
CA LYS A 119 13.05 -4.99 -8.31
C LYS A 119 12.10 -3.99 -7.68
N ALA A 120 11.47 -4.38 -6.57
CA ALA A 120 10.71 -3.48 -5.69
C ALA A 120 11.44 -3.37 -4.35
N GLU A 121 11.66 -2.15 -3.88
CA GLU A 121 12.40 -1.88 -2.65
C GLU A 121 11.61 -0.94 -1.75
N VAL A 122 11.42 -1.33 -0.49
CA VAL A 122 11.16 -0.39 0.59
C VAL A 122 12.53 0.04 1.13
N LYS A 123 13.06 1.14 0.59
CA LYS A 123 14.37 1.67 1.02
C LYS A 123 14.33 2.25 2.43
N LYS A 124 13.14 2.67 2.85
CA LYS A 124 12.89 3.22 4.18
C LYS A 124 11.40 3.10 4.50
N ALA A 125 11.09 2.61 5.69
CA ALA A 125 9.77 2.73 6.31
C ALA A 125 10.01 2.86 7.81
N VAL A 126 9.99 4.10 8.31
CA VAL A 126 10.34 4.43 9.69
C VAL A 126 9.18 5.15 10.36
N TYR A 127 8.83 4.69 11.54
CA TYR A 127 7.87 5.32 12.44
C TYR A 127 8.50 5.53 13.80
N LYS A 128 8.35 6.72 14.41
CA LYS A 128 9.02 7.06 15.67
C LYS A 128 8.05 7.65 16.70
N ALA A 129 7.69 6.84 17.66
CA ALA A 129 7.08 7.24 18.93
C ALA A 129 5.95 8.27 18.77
N GLY A 130 5.03 8.04 17.83
CA GLY A 130 3.89 8.91 17.57
C GLY A 130 4.23 10.31 17.03
N LYS A 131 5.49 10.58 16.66
CA LYS A 131 5.94 11.92 16.27
C LYS A 131 6.26 12.07 14.78
N THR A 132 6.90 11.09 14.19
CA THR A 132 7.28 11.16 12.77
C THR A 132 7.12 9.83 12.08
N ALA A 133 6.78 9.89 10.80
CA ALA A 133 6.80 8.75 9.89
C ALA A 133 7.50 9.15 8.58
N GLU A 134 8.27 8.21 8.02
CA GLU A 134 8.92 8.37 6.72
C GLU A 134 8.82 7.06 5.94
N ALA A 135 8.60 7.15 4.63
CA ALA A 135 8.65 6.00 3.75
C ALA A 135 9.29 6.36 2.40
N LYS A 136 10.04 5.40 1.84
CA LYS A 136 10.54 5.48 0.48
C LYS A 136 10.46 4.11 -0.18
N VAL A 137 9.70 4.05 -1.29
CA VAL A 137 9.53 2.85 -2.10
C VAL A 137 10.03 3.13 -3.51
N VAL A 138 10.75 2.18 -4.08
CA VAL A 138 11.29 2.27 -5.44
C VAL A 138 10.95 1.00 -6.20
N PHE A 139 10.41 1.17 -7.39
CA PHE A 139 10.25 0.10 -8.36
C PHE A 139 11.18 0.34 -9.54
N SER A 140 11.96 -0.66 -9.91
CA SER A 140 12.98 -0.56 -10.98
C SER A 140 12.98 -1.80 -11.87
N LYS A 141 13.54 -1.66 -13.07
CA LYS A 141 13.82 -2.74 -14.02
C LYS A 141 15.23 -2.57 -14.58
N ASN A 142 16.05 -3.62 -14.53
CA ASN A 142 17.45 -3.59 -14.95
C ASN A 142 18.27 -2.45 -14.28
N GLY A 143 17.90 -2.04 -13.08
CA GLY A 143 18.55 -0.94 -12.34
C GLY A 143 18.06 0.47 -12.70
N GLU A 144 17.18 0.62 -13.70
CA GLU A 144 16.50 1.88 -14.01
C GLU A 144 15.31 2.06 -13.04
N GLU A 145 15.28 3.18 -12.29
CA GLU A 145 14.14 3.51 -11.43
C GLU A 145 12.95 3.94 -12.29
N LEU A 146 11.84 3.22 -12.18
CA LEU A 146 10.61 3.45 -12.95
C LEU A 146 9.60 4.26 -12.15
N ILE A 147 9.40 3.88 -10.88
CA ILE A 147 8.48 4.57 -9.98
C ILE A 147 9.20 4.74 -8.65
N THR A 148 9.15 5.95 -8.12
CA THR A 148 9.60 6.26 -6.76
C THR A 148 8.49 6.96 -6.01
N LEU A 149 8.13 6.45 -4.84
CA LEU A 149 7.23 7.10 -3.89
C LEU A 149 8.02 7.38 -2.62
N GLU A 150 8.05 8.65 -2.21
CA GLU A 150 8.70 9.09 -0.99
C GLU A 150 7.75 9.99 -0.21
N GLY A 151 7.63 9.75 1.09
CA GLY A 151 6.79 10.56 1.96
C GLY A 151 7.37 10.69 3.34
N ASN A 152 7.04 11.78 4.00
CA ASN A 152 7.30 11.98 5.42
C ASN A 152 6.19 12.82 6.04
N GLY A 153 5.99 12.64 7.32
CA GLY A 153 5.01 13.40 8.09
C GLY A 153 5.40 13.49 9.55
N ASN A 154 4.77 14.44 10.23
CA ASN A 154 4.85 14.56 11.68
C ASN A 154 3.43 14.61 12.28
N GLY A 155 3.35 14.42 13.59
CA GLY A 155 2.08 14.42 14.27
C GLY A 155 2.21 14.24 15.77
N ASN A 156 1.07 13.98 16.39
CA ASN A 156 0.97 13.58 17.78
C ASN A 156 -0.01 12.40 17.84
N ILE A 157 0.52 11.20 17.66
CA ILE A 157 -0.30 9.99 17.57
C ILE A 157 -0.58 9.50 18.99
N THR A 158 -1.84 9.23 19.28
CA THR A 158 -2.29 8.67 20.57
C THR A 158 -1.99 7.16 20.64
N PRO A 159 -2.01 6.54 21.83
CA PRO A 159 -1.70 5.11 21.99
C PRO A 159 -2.49 4.17 21.08
N SER A 160 -3.79 4.41 20.90
CA SER A 160 -4.67 3.62 20.03
C SER A 160 -4.73 4.13 18.58
N GLY A 161 -4.17 5.30 18.29
CA GLY A 161 -4.34 6.00 17.01
C GLY A 161 -5.59 6.88 16.95
N GLU A 162 -6.59 6.65 17.79
CA GLU A 162 -7.79 7.48 17.86
C GLU A 162 -7.48 8.91 18.31
N LYS A 163 -8.16 9.90 17.73
CA LYS A 163 -7.96 11.33 18.06
C LYS A 163 -6.51 11.79 17.91
N SER A 164 -5.76 11.16 17.02
CA SER A 164 -4.41 11.59 16.67
C SER A 164 -4.43 12.91 15.92
N GLU A 165 -3.38 13.68 16.08
CA GLU A 165 -3.18 14.93 15.36
C GLU A 165 -2.07 14.72 14.31
N PHE A 166 -2.36 15.09 13.05
CA PHE A 166 -1.42 15.03 11.93
C PHE A 166 -0.96 16.44 11.60
N GLY A 167 0.33 16.68 11.67
CA GLY A 167 0.93 17.94 11.28
C GLY A 167 1.21 18.01 9.78
N GLN A 168 2.41 18.43 9.42
CA GLN A 168 2.82 18.54 8.03
C GLN A 168 3.05 17.15 7.43
N ILE A 169 2.57 16.94 6.18
CA ILE A 169 2.81 15.75 5.37
C ILE A 169 3.42 16.20 4.05
N ASN A 170 4.48 15.52 3.61
CA ASN A 170 5.09 15.75 2.30
C ASN A 170 5.13 14.42 1.55
N ILE A 171 4.72 14.44 0.28
CA ILE A 171 4.72 13.28 -0.61
C ILE A 171 5.36 13.69 -1.93
N THR A 172 6.25 12.85 -2.44
CA THR A 172 6.82 12.99 -3.78
C THR A 172 6.67 11.66 -4.51
N MET A 173 6.12 11.70 -5.70
CA MET A 173 6.02 10.55 -6.60
C MET A 173 6.68 10.89 -7.93
N ASN A 174 7.57 10.01 -8.41
CA ASN A 174 8.15 10.08 -9.75
C ASN A 174 7.70 8.88 -10.55
N ILE A 175 7.28 9.09 -11.79
CA ILE A 175 6.80 8.07 -12.72
C ILE A 175 7.63 8.16 -13.99
N LEU A 176 8.44 7.14 -14.27
CA LEU A 176 9.23 6.96 -15.49
C LEU A 176 10.15 8.14 -15.85
N GLY A 177 10.48 9.01 -14.90
CA GLY A 177 11.18 10.27 -15.16
C GLY A 177 10.38 11.29 -15.98
N LYS A 178 9.10 11.00 -16.28
CA LYS A 178 8.21 11.80 -17.11
C LYS A 178 7.26 12.68 -16.32
N ALA A 179 6.75 12.17 -15.22
CA ALA A 179 5.88 12.91 -14.33
C ALA A 179 6.44 12.88 -12.90
N LYS A 180 6.42 14.03 -12.24
CA LYS A 180 6.72 14.15 -10.82
C LYS A 180 5.61 14.92 -10.13
N ILE A 181 5.00 14.30 -9.14
CA ILE A 181 4.01 14.93 -8.27
C ILE A 181 4.69 15.26 -6.95
N VAL A 182 4.56 16.50 -6.51
CA VAL A 182 4.99 16.94 -5.18
C VAL A 182 3.78 17.50 -4.46
N CYS A 183 3.42 16.90 -3.35
CA CYS A 183 2.30 17.32 -2.51
C CYS A 183 2.80 17.64 -1.11
N LYS A 184 2.40 18.79 -0.60
CA LYS A 184 2.62 19.23 0.77
C LYS A 184 1.28 19.54 1.40
N ILE A 185 0.95 18.85 2.49
CA ILE A 185 -0.18 19.19 3.36
C ILE A 185 0.41 19.96 4.55
N LEU A 186 -0.09 21.16 4.79
CA LEU A 186 0.44 22.08 5.81
C LEU A 186 0.03 21.66 7.22
N ASP A 187 -1.23 21.24 7.35
CA ASP A 187 -1.84 20.73 8.57
C ASP A 187 -2.76 19.55 8.20
N GLY A 188 -2.29 18.32 8.49
CA GLY A 188 -3.01 17.10 8.15
C GLY A 188 -4.32 16.98 8.92
N THR A 189 -4.36 17.37 10.19
CA THR A 189 -5.59 17.33 10.98
C THR A 189 -6.67 18.23 10.41
N LEU A 190 -6.30 19.47 10.04
CA LEU A 190 -7.26 20.39 9.41
C LEU A 190 -7.69 19.90 8.02
N PHE A 191 -6.75 19.35 7.24
CA PHE A 191 -7.05 18.80 5.92
C PHE A 191 -8.09 17.70 6.00
N TYR A 192 -7.82 16.64 6.77
CA TYR A 192 -8.73 15.49 6.91
C TYR A 192 -10.05 15.86 7.56
N ASN A 193 -10.05 16.70 8.60
CA ASN A 193 -11.28 17.17 9.22
C ASN A 193 -12.19 17.98 8.28
N ASN A 194 -11.62 18.68 7.31
CA ASN A 194 -12.41 19.35 6.29
C ASN A 194 -12.99 18.36 5.27
N LEU A 195 -12.25 17.33 4.87
CA LEU A 195 -12.79 16.26 4.01
C LEU A 195 -13.94 15.52 4.71
N ASP A 196 -13.76 15.08 5.96
CA ASP A 196 -14.80 14.40 6.76
C ASP A 196 -16.07 15.25 6.90
N LYS A 197 -15.89 16.57 7.07
CA LYS A 197 -17.02 17.51 7.12
C LYS A 197 -17.68 17.71 5.76
N ALA A 198 -16.93 17.71 4.66
CA ALA A 198 -17.50 17.73 3.32
C ALA A 198 -18.35 16.46 3.12
N ASP A 199 -17.79 15.29 3.37
CA ASP A 199 -18.49 13.99 3.23
C ASP A 199 -19.75 13.93 4.09
N SER A 200 -19.71 14.47 5.32
CA SER A 200 -20.89 14.58 6.19
C SER A 200 -21.96 15.56 5.69
N ASN A 201 -21.64 16.39 4.71
CA ASN A 201 -22.53 17.43 4.13
C ASN A 201 -22.74 17.25 2.63
N TYR A 202 -22.61 16.04 2.11
CA TYR A 202 -22.71 15.70 0.68
C TYR A 202 -24.01 16.17 0.00
N ASN A 203 -25.07 16.42 0.76
CA ASN A 203 -26.36 16.90 0.26
C ASN A 203 -26.53 18.43 0.34
N ASN A 204 -25.53 19.18 0.80
CA ASN A 204 -25.57 20.63 0.96
C ASN A 204 -24.43 21.30 0.17
N GLU A 205 -24.74 21.78 -1.03
CA GLU A 205 -23.77 22.35 -1.94
C GLU A 205 -22.84 23.39 -1.32
N SER A 206 -23.41 24.40 -0.67
CA SER A 206 -22.63 25.54 -0.15
C SER A 206 -21.68 25.12 0.96
N THR A 207 -22.15 24.23 1.84
CA THR A 207 -21.37 23.71 2.95
C THR A 207 -20.28 22.76 2.46
N PHE A 208 -20.63 21.87 1.53
CA PHE A 208 -19.68 20.95 0.90
C PHE A 208 -18.52 21.72 0.24
N LYS A 209 -18.85 22.64 -0.67
CA LYS A 209 -17.85 23.46 -1.39
C LYS A 209 -16.96 24.25 -0.44
N LEU A 210 -17.50 24.80 0.65
CA LEU A 210 -16.73 25.52 1.66
C LEU A 210 -15.68 24.61 2.32
N PHE A 211 -16.03 23.37 2.68
CA PHE A 211 -15.08 22.44 3.29
C PHE A 211 -14.01 21.99 2.31
N ILE A 212 -14.35 21.72 1.04
CA ILE A 212 -13.36 21.41 0.00
C ILE A 212 -12.42 22.61 -0.23
N GLU A 213 -12.91 23.83 -0.26
CA GLU A 213 -12.06 25.03 -0.33
C GLU A 213 -11.11 25.13 0.87
N ASN A 214 -11.59 24.84 2.08
CA ASN A 214 -10.75 24.86 3.28
C ASN A 214 -9.71 23.73 3.29
N ALA A 215 -10.03 22.54 2.78
CA ALA A 215 -9.07 21.46 2.57
C ALA A 215 -7.97 21.90 1.57
N ASN A 216 -8.35 22.52 0.45
CA ASN A 216 -7.40 23.03 -0.54
C ASN A 216 -6.43 24.09 0.03
N LYS A 217 -6.84 24.89 1.02
CA LYS A 217 -5.94 25.83 1.69
C LYS A 217 -4.82 25.14 2.48
N GLN A 218 -5.02 23.88 2.85
CA GLN A 218 -4.02 23.07 3.54
C GLN A 218 -3.12 22.29 2.56
N MET A 219 -3.42 22.28 1.26
CA MET A 219 -2.70 21.48 0.27
C MET A 219 -1.95 22.36 -0.74
N ASP A 220 -0.64 22.14 -0.90
CA ASP A 220 0.19 22.65 -1.98
C ASP A 220 0.71 21.46 -2.80
N ALA A 221 -0.02 21.13 -3.88
CA ALA A 221 0.31 19.98 -4.72
C ALA A 221 0.57 20.45 -6.16
N LYS A 222 1.63 19.91 -6.79
CA LYS A 222 2.14 20.34 -8.09
C LYS A 222 2.57 19.15 -8.94
N LEU A 223 2.27 19.25 -10.23
CA LEU A 223 2.74 18.34 -11.27
C LEU A 223 3.91 18.97 -12.03
N TYR A 224 4.99 18.21 -12.18
CA TYR A 224 6.14 18.53 -13.02
C TYR A 224 6.23 17.51 -14.14
N LEU A 225 6.52 17.93 -15.36
CA LEU A 225 6.62 17.06 -16.53
C LEU A 225 8.03 17.10 -17.11
N ASP A 226 8.47 15.96 -17.66
CA ASP A 226 9.73 15.79 -18.39
C ASP A 226 10.98 16.35 -17.67
N GLY A 227 11.01 16.24 -16.33
CA GLY A 227 12.13 16.72 -15.52
C GLY A 227 12.24 18.23 -15.40
N ALA A 228 11.21 18.98 -15.78
CA ALA A 228 11.20 20.45 -15.65
C ALA A 228 11.38 20.89 -14.21
N SER A 229 12.06 22.02 -14.00
CA SER A 229 12.27 22.64 -12.67
C SER A 229 11.05 23.46 -12.22
N SER A 230 10.21 23.92 -13.14
CA SER A 230 8.97 24.62 -12.87
C SER A 230 7.78 23.69 -12.97
N PRO A 231 6.76 23.87 -12.11
CA PRO A 231 5.55 23.04 -12.20
C PRO A 231 4.79 23.32 -13.49
N ALA A 232 4.28 22.29 -14.12
CA ALA A 232 3.39 22.37 -15.28
C ALA A 232 1.95 22.69 -14.85
N ALA A 233 1.51 22.11 -13.72
CA ALA A 233 0.17 22.33 -13.18
C ALA A 233 0.17 22.36 -11.65
N LYS A 234 -0.82 23.04 -11.09
CA LYS A 234 -1.27 22.93 -9.72
C LYS A 234 -2.31 21.80 -9.63
N ILE A 235 -2.27 21.03 -8.54
CA ILE A 235 -3.26 19.99 -8.24
C ILE A 235 -4.15 20.49 -7.11
N TYR A 236 -5.46 20.33 -7.23
CA TYR A 236 -6.43 20.74 -6.22
C TYR A 236 -7.66 19.82 -6.23
N LEU A 237 -8.46 19.86 -5.17
CA LEU A 237 -9.73 19.17 -5.06
C LEU A 237 -10.83 20.04 -5.66
N ALA A 238 -11.57 19.53 -6.62
CA ALA A 238 -12.71 20.21 -7.24
C ALA A 238 -14.02 19.48 -6.86
N PRO A 239 -15.01 20.20 -6.30
CA PRO A 239 -16.30 19.63 -6.00
C PRO A 239 -17.12 19.46 -7.28
N TYR A 240 -17.81 18.32 -7.42
CA TYR A 240 -18.76 18.06 -8.50
C TYR A 240 -20.05 17.46 -7.94
N LEU A 241 -21.13 17.52 -8.74
CA LEU A 241 -22.40 16.90 -8.40
C LEU A 241 -22.47 15.53 -9.08
N ASP A 242 -22.51 14.48 -8.29
CA ASP A 242 -22.73 13.13 -8.81
C ASP A 242 -24.22 12.82 -8.94
N GLU A 243 -24.59 12.12 -10.00
CA GLU A 243 -25.96 11.73 -10.34
C GLU A 243 -26.10 10.20 -10.47
N GLU A 244 -25.32 9.42 -9.71
CA GLU A 244 -25.45 7.97 -9.66
C GLU A 244 -26.86 7.57 -9.20
N TYR A 245 -27.50 6.60 -9.85
CA TYR A 245 -28.81 6.03 -9.49
C TYR A 245 -30.05 6.96 -9.65
N GLY A 246 -30.15 7.65 -10.78
CA GLY A 246 -31.42 8.16 -11.30
C GLY A 246 -31.93 9.46 -10.68
N ASN A 247 -32.26 9.53 -9.40
CA ASN A 247 -32.76 10.75 -8.75
C ASN A 247 -31.99 11.11 -7.47
N TYR A 248 -31.00 10.33 -7.11
CA TYR A 248 -30.17 10.61 -5.95
C TYR A 248 -28.97 11.43 -6.40
N LYS A 249 -28.87 12.65 -5.90
CA LYS A 249 -27.78 13.58 -6.23
C LYS A 249 -27.02 13.88 -4.95
N TYR A 250 -25.70 13.77 -5.02
CA TYR A 250 -24.83 14.12 -3.91
C TYR A 250 -23.58 14.84 -4.41
N TRP A 251 -23.02 15.66 -3.56
CA TRP A 251 -21.77 16.34 -3.85
C TRP A 251 -20.61 15.42 -3.48
N ASP A 252 -19.62 15.36 -4.40
CA ASP A 252 -18.37 14.63 -4.24
C ASP A 252 -17.22 15.52 -4.73
N TYR A 253 -15.99 15.05 -4.61
CA TYR A 253 -14.80 15.79 -5.05
C TYR A 253 -13.83 14.86 -5.76
N GLU A 254 -13.07 15.43 -6.70
CA GLU A 254 -12.01 14.75 -7.43
C GLU A 254 -10.79 15.65 -7.55
N TYR A 255 -9.64 15.06 -7.91
CA TYR A 255 -8.42 15.82 -8.17
C TYR A 255 -8.46 16.44 -9.55
N TRP A 256 -8.14 17.73 -9.61
CA TRP A 256 -8.03 18.49 -10.85
C TRP A 256 -6.64 19.07 -11.02
N LEU A 257 -6.25 19.26 -12.29
CA LEU A 257 -5.01 19.89 -12.73
C LEU A 257 -5.36 21.27 -13.32
N GLU A 258 -4.72 22.32 -12.82
CA GLU A 258 -4.77 23.66 -13.39
C GLU A 258 -3.38 24.00 -13.93
N PHE A 259 -3.27 24.04 -15.26
CA PHE A 259 -2.02 24.31 -15.96
C PHE A 259 -1.69 25.80 -16.00
N THR A 260 -0.41 26.13 -16.29
CA THR A 260 0.08 27.51 -16.33
C THR A 260 -0.54 28.36 -17.43
N ASP A 261 -1.11 27.76 -18.47
CA ASP A 261 -1.86 28.44 -19.54
C ASP A 261 -3.35 28.66 -19.19
N GLY A 262 -3.77 28.21 -17.99
CA GLY A 262 -5.14 28.34 -17.51
C GLY A 262 -6.07 27.17 -17.91
N SER A 263 -5.60 26.19 -18.67
CA SER A 263 -6.39 25.00 -18.97
C SER A 263 -6.57 24.15 -17.70
N LYS A 264 -7.70 23.45 -17.63
CA LYS A 264 -8.07 22.62 -16.48
C LYS A 264 -8.60 21.27 -16.96
N TYR A 265 -8.15 20.22 -16.27
CA TYR A 265 -8.56 18.85 -16.54
C TYR A 265 -8.79 18.12 -15.22
N SER A 266 -9.72 17.17 -15.22
CA SER A 266 -9.76 16.18 -14.14
C SER A 266 -8.47 15.32 -14.19
N TYR A 267 -8.11 14.72 -13.07
CA TYR A 267 -6.94 13.84 -13.04
C TYR A 267 -7.14 12.66 -13.99
N GLU A 268 -8.33 12.08 -14.02
CA GLU A 268 -8.67 10.94 -14.88
C GLU A 268 -8.58 11.31 -16.35
N ASP A 269 -9.25 12.39 -16.77
CA ASP A 269 -9.23 12.84 -18.17
C ASP A 269 -7.81 13.12 -18.66
N TYR A 270 -6.98 13.76 -17.84
CA TYR A 270 -5.62 14.12 -18.26
C TYR A 270 -4.72 12.90 -18.44
N PHE A 271 -4.85 11.90 -17.56
CA PHE A 271 -4.01 10.70 -17.62
C PHE A 271 -4.58 9.62 -18.55
N ASP A 272 -5.87 9.64 -18.86
CA ASP A 272 -6.48 8.75 -19.87
C ASP A 272 -6.32 9.25 -21.30
N GLU A 273 -6.12 10.54 -21.50
CA GLU A 273 -6.00 11.11 -22.84
C GLU A 273 -4.63 10.83 -23.50
N GLN A 274 -4.58 11.05 -24.83
CA GLN A 274 -3.41 10.82 -25.69
C GLN A 274 -2.11 11.48 -25.20
N ASN A 275 -2.21 12.51 -24.36
CA ASN A 275 -1.07 13.23 -23.79
C ASN A 275 -0.15 12.34 -22.93
N PHE A 276 -0.70 11.31 -22.29
CA PHE A 276 0.05 10.37 -21.49
C PHE A 276 0.21 8.99 -22.13
N LYS A 277 -0.22 8.82 -23.39
CA LYS A 277 -0.14 7.55 -24.11
C LYS A 277 1.25 6.91 -24.05
N THR A 278 2.30 7.68 -24.19
CA THR A 278 3.69 7.18 -24.12
C THR A 278 4.02 6.58 -22.74
N VAL A 279 3.50 7.16 -21.66
CA VAL A 279 3.69 6.66 -20.29
C VAL A 279 2.82 5.41 -20.08
N SER A 280 1.57 5.45 -20.52
CA SER A 280 0.63 4.33 -20.46
C SER A 280 1.14 3.13 -21.25
N ASP A 281 1.60 3.33 -22.50
CA ASP A 281 2.18 2.29 -23.34
C ASP A 281 3.44 1.68 -22.68
N LYS A 282 4.29 2.50 -22.03
CA LYS A 282 5.48 2.00 -21.31
C LYS A 282 5.08 1.21 -20.06
N ILE A 283 4.08 1.63 -19.32
CA ILE A 283 3.54 0.88 -18.18
C ILE A 283 2.95 -0.44 -18.66
N GLN A 284 2.15 -0.45 -19.72
CA GLN A 284 1.59 -1.68 -20.28
C GLN A 284 2.69 -2.64 -20.74
N SER A 285 3.71 -2.14 -21.44
CA SER A 285 4.87 -2.96 -21.80
C SER A 285 5.59 -3.57 -20.58
N LEU A 286 5.69 -2.84 -19.47
CA LEU A 286 6.26 -3.35 -18.22
C LEU A 286 5.41 -4.46 -17.61
N ILE A 287 4.08 -4.30 -17.65
CA ILE A 287 3.11 -5.33 -17.20
C ILE A 287 3.26 -6.59 -18.06
N ASP A 288 3.31 -6.44 -19.37
CA ASP A 288 3.46 -7.55 -20.30
C ASP A 288 4.80 -8.28 -20.10
N ASP A 289 5.90 -7.53 -19.94
CA ASP A 289 7.21 -8.10 -19.60
C ASP A 289 7.19 -8.86 -18.26
N PHE A 290 6.44 -8.36 -17.26
CA PHE A 290 6.29 -9.04 -15.97
C PHE A 290 5.44 -10.31 -16.10
N LYS A 291 4.31 -10.26 -16.83
CA LYS A 291 3.48 -11.43 -17.13
C LYS A 291 4.30 -12.52 -17.83
N ASN A 292 5.10 -12.13 -18.82
CA ASN A 292 5.96 -13.07 -19.58
C ASN A 292 7.03 -13.79 -18.74
N LEU A 293 7.42 -13.26 -17.57
CA LEU A 293 8.32 -13.97 -16.64
C LEU A 293 7.72 -15.26 -16.08
N PHE A 294 6.40 -15.35 -16.01
CA PHE A 294 5.69 -16.43 -15.32
C PHE A 294 4.98 -17.38 -16.29
N ASP A 295 5.02 -17.16 -17.61
CA ASP A 295 4.20 -17.91 -18.58
C ASP A 295 2.72 -18.00 -18.08
N PHE A 296 2.18 -16.89 -17.59
CA PHE A 296 0.77 -16.82 -17.27
C PHE A 296 0.00 -16.85 -18.60
N ASP A 297 -0.48 -18.02 -18.99
CA ASP A 297 -1.68 -18.09 -19.82
C ASP A 297 -2.79 -17.37 -19.07
N GLU A 298 -3.60 -16.57 -19.75
CA GLU A 298 -4.75 -15.89 -19.15
C GLU A 298 -5.50 -16.89 -18.28
N VAL A 299 -5.41 -16.74 -16.97
CA VAL A 299 -6.23 -17.50 -16.05
C VAL A 299 -7.61 -16.89 -16.19
N ASP A 300 -8.53 -17.63 -16.80
CA ASP A 300 -9.94 -17.28 -16.82
C ASP A 300 -10.37 -16.90 -15.39
N ASP A 301 -11.00 -15.74 -15.21
CA ASP A 301 -11.41 -15.19 -13.91
C ASP A 301 -12.41 -16.07 -13.14
N GLU A 302 -12.75 -17.24 -13.67
CA GLU A 302 -13.70 -18.21 -13.09
C GLU A 302 -13.08 -19.36 -12.29
N VAL A 303 -11.76 -19.39 -12.06
CA VAL A 303 -11.14 -20.40 -11.20
C VAL A 303 -11.37 -20.09 -9.73
N HIS A 304 -12.53 -20.43 -9.22
CA HIS A 304 -12.77 -20.49 -7.78
C HIS A 304 -11.86 -21.56 -7.14
N PRO A 305 -11.10 -21.23 -6.08
CA PRO A 305 -10.33 -22.24 -5.37
C PRO A 305 -11.28 -23.31 -4.85
N VAL A 306 -11.07 -24.55 -5.27
CA VAL A 306 -11.80 -25.70 -4.73
C VAL A 306 -11.39 -25.85 -3.27
N ILE A 307 -12.21 -25.37 -2.36
CA ILE A 307 -12.05 -25.63 -0.93
C ILE A 307 -12.45 -27.11 -0.72
N PRO A 308 -11.54 -27.99 -0.25
CA PRO A 308 -11.90 -29.36 0.05
C PRO A 308 -12.98 -29.36 1.14
N LYS A 309 -14.13 -29.94 0.84
CA LYS A 309 -15.14 -30.24 1.89
C LYS A 309 -14.49 -31.19 2.88
N LYS A 310 -14.52 -30.84 4.18
CA LYS A 310 -14.15 -31.71 5.30
C LYS A 310 -15.03 -32.95 5.37
#